data_ccf969c987bf50aec988a8f4f54984a9
#
_entry.id   ccf969c987bf50aec988a8f4f54984a9
#
_cell.length_a   1.000
_cell.length_b   1.000
_cell.length_c   1.000
_cell.angle_alpha   90.00
_cell.angle_beta   90.00
_cell.angle_gamma   90.00
#
_symmetry.space_group_name_H-M   'P 1'
#
loop_
_entity.id
_entity.type
_entity.pdbx_description
1 polymer ?
#
loop_
_entity_poly.entity_id
_entity_poly.type
_entity_poly.pdbx_seq_one_letter_code
_entity_poly.pdbx_strand_id
1 'polypeptide(L)'
;MAAPFVTFGRKSGYPSLIDKASALFYLMIKNHPFQNGNKRIAMTALFYFLYKNKKWIKVDNQELYNFAKWIAESNPKLKEETVAAIETFIKSYILDL
;
A
#
# COMPACT_ATOMS: atom_id res chain seq x y z
N MET A 1 -11.44 2.68 -15.05
CA MET A 1 -11.78 3.07 -14.77
C MET A 1 -11.52 3.42 -14.45
N ALA A 2 -11.11 3.14 -14.52
CA ALA A 2 -11.21 3.52 -14.24
C ALA A 2 -10.85 3.68 -13.75
N ALA A 3 -10.53 3.30 -13.75
CA ALA A 3 -10.51 3.57 -13.30
C ALA A 3 -10.14 3.75 -12.87
N PRO A 4 -9.95 3.33 -13.01
CA PRO A 4 -9.84 3.70 -12.57
C PRO A 4 -9.51 4.35 -12.54
N PHE A 5 -9.80 4.32 -12.48
CA PHE A 5 -9.78 5.08 -12.10
C PHE A 5 -10.17 5.77 -12.31
N VAL A 6 -10.56 5.62 -12.28
CA VAL A 6 -11.16 6.30 -12.18
C VAL A 6 -11.77 6.57 -11.96
N THR A 7 -12.14 6.31 -11.87
CA THR A 7 -12.87 6.57 -11.58
C THR A 7 -13.37 6.77 -11.14
N PHE A 8 -13.74 6.61 -11.06
CA PHE A 8 -14.26 6.81 -10.49
C PHE A 8 -14.53 7.64 -10.13
N GLY A 9 -14.68 8.08 -10.43
CA GLY A 9 -14.84 9.00 -10.11
C GLY A 9 -14.67 9.32 -9.17
N ARG A 10 -14.51 9.14 -8.92
CA ARG A 10 -14.29 9.28 -7.99
C ARG A 10 -13.93 10.21 -7.41
N LYS A 11 -13.97 10.56 -7.20
CA LYS A 11 -13.88 11.37 -6.60
C LYS A 11 -13.01 11.71 -5.82
N SER A 12 -12.71 11.86 -5.46
CA SER A 12 -12.00 12.58 -4.85
C SER A 12 -10.83 12.03 -4.43
N GLY A 13 -9.93 12.65 -4.03
CA GLY A 13 -8.56 12.42 -3.89
C GLY A 13 -8.14 11.25 -3.07
N TYR A 14 -8.83 10.97 -1.98
CA TYR A 14 -8.38 9.91 -1.10
C TYR A 14 -8.40 8.53 -1.72
N PRO A 15 -9.50 8.13 -2.38
CA PRO A 15 -9.49 6.80 -3.00
C PRO A 15 -8.34 6.64 -3.97
N SER A 16 -8.07 7.68 -4.77
CA SER A 16 -6.98 7.61 -5.72
C SER A 16 -5.62 7.49 -5.05
N LEU A 17 -5.40 8.26 -3.98
CA LEU A 17 -4.13 8.20 -3.26
C LEU A 17 -3.95 6.85 -2.60
N ILE A 18 -4.98 6.35 -1.94
CA ILE A 18 -4.91 5.07 -1.25
C ILE A 18 -4.72 3.94 -2.26
N ASP A 19 -5.40 4.01 -3.39
CA ASP A 19 -5.23 3.01 -4.44
C ASP A 19 -3.78 2.97 -4.91
N LYS A 20 -3.19 4.13 -5.16
CA LYS A 20 -1.81 4.20 -5.62
C LYS A 20 -0.85 3.69 -4.55
N ALA A 21 -1.07 4.08 -3.32
CA ALA A 21 -0.22 3.64 -2.22
C ALA A 21 -0.28 2.12 -2.06
N SER A 22 -1.49 1.57 -2.16
CA SER A 22 -1.69 0.13 -2.01
C SER A 22 -1.02 -0.64 -3.13
N ALA A 23 -1.18 -0.17 -4.37
CA ALA A 23 -0.55 -0.80 -5.50
C ALA A 23 0.97 -0.73 -5.40
N LEU A 24 1.49 0.43 -5.01
CA LEU A 24 2.93 0.60 -4.83
C LEU A 24 3.47 -0.39 -3.81
N PHE A 25 2.82 -0.46 -2.66
CA PHE A 25 3.27 -1.33 -1.58
C PHE A 25 3.26 -2.79 -2.05
N TYR A 26 2.16 -3.20 -2.67
CA TYR A 26 2.04 -4.55 -3.19
C TYR A 26 3.15 -4.88 -4.19
N LEU A 27 3.35 -3.99 -5.17
CA LEU A 27 4.32 -4.25 -6.22
C LEU A 27 5.75 -4.26 -5.69
N MET A 28 6.05 -3.38 -4.75
CA MET A 28 7.39 -3.36 -4.17
C MET A 28 7.70 -4.64 -3.43
N ILE A 29 6.70 -5.20 -2.75
CA ILE A 29 6.90 -6.44 -2.01
C ILE A 29 6.99 -7.63 -2.95
N LYS A 30 6.11 -7.70 -3.95
CA LYS A 30 6.00 -8.89 -4.78
C LYS A 30 7.00 -8.94 -5.91
N ASN A 31 7.39 -7.79 -6.45
CA ASN A 31 8.20 -7.75 -7.67
C ASN A 31 9.63 -7.31 -7.44
N HIS A 32 9.97 -6.87 -6.23
CA HIS A 32 11.32 -6.40 -5.97
C HIS A 32 12.28 -7.59 -5.95
N PRO A 33 13.45 -7.47 -6.58
CA PRO A 33 14.36 -8.60 -6.71
C PRO A 33 15.14 -8.97 -5.45
N PHE A 34 15.18 -8.10 -4.45
CA PHE A 34 15.97 -8.35 -3.26
C PHE A 34 15.21 -9.26 -2.30
N GLN A 35 15.84 -10.33 -1.87
CA GLN A 35 15.15 -11.32 -1.08
C GLN A 35 14.92 -10.89 0.36
N ASN A 36 15.92 -10.28 0.96
CA ASN A 36 15.84 -9.99 2.40
C ASN A 36 15.49 -8.56 2.73
N GLY A 37 15.50 -7.68 1.75
CA GLY A 37 15.21 -6.27 1.99
C GLY A 37 13.85 -5.81 1.50
N ASN A 38 13.10 -6.71 0.85
CA ASN A 38 11.87 -6.30 0.16
C ASN A 38 10.88 -5.61 1.08
N LYS A 39 10.64 -6.20 2.25
CA LYS A 39 9.62 -5.68 3.14
C LYS A 39 10.01 -4.30 3.68
N ARG A 40 11.28 -4.13 4.04
CA ARG A 40 11.73 -2.85 4.56
C ARG A 40 11.78 -1.78 3.49
N ILE A 41 12.24 -2.16 2.29
CA ILE A 41 12.25 -1.23 1.17
C ILE A 41 10.83 -0.80 0.83
N ALA A 42 9.90 -1.75 0.83
CA ALA A 42 8.51 -1.44 0.54
C ALA A 42 7.91 -0.52 1.61
N MET A 43 8.23 -0.75 2.88
CA MET A 43 7.75 0.11 3.95
C MET A 43 8.29 1.53 3.78
N THR A 44 9.58 1.66 3.47
CA THR A 44 10.19 2.97 3.25
C THR A 44 9.54 3.67 2.07
N ALA A 45 9.31 2.93 0.98
CA ALA A 45 8.67 3.51 -0.21
C ALA A 45 7.25 3.98 0.12
N LEU A 46 6.52 3.20 0.90
CA LEU A 46 5.17 3.58 1.31
C LEU A 46 5.18 4.86 2.13
N PHE A 47 6.08 4.93 3.13
CA PHE A 47 6.20 6.12 3.96
C PHE A 47 6.56 7.34 3.12
N TYR A 48 7.52 7.18 2.22
CA TYR A 48 7.96 8.29 1.36
C TYR A 48 6.82 8.78 0.47
N PHE A 49 6.11 7.85 -0.14
CA PHE A 49 4.99 8.20 -1.02
C PHE A 49 3.92 8.98 -0.25
N LEU A 50 3.56 8.50 0.93
CA LEU A 50 2.55 9.17 1.74
C LEU A 50 3.04 10.55 2.18
N TYR A 51 4.30 10.63 2.61
CA TYR A 51 4.86 11.90 3.06
C TYR A 51 4.85 12.94 1.94
N LYS A 52 5.22 12.54 0.73
CA LYS A 52 5.21 13.45 -0.42
C LYS A 52 3.81 13.95 -0.74
N ASN A 53 2.80 13.23 -0.33
CA ASN A 53 1.42 13.59 -0.54
C ASN A 53 0.77 14.18 0.71
N LYS A 54 1.59 14.58 1.67
CA LYS A 54 1.17 15.24 2.92
C LYS A 54 0.30 14.33 3.76
N LYS A 55 0.61 13.05 3.74
CA LYS A 55 -0.08 12.03 4.54
C LYS A 55 0.95 11.25 5.33
N TRP A 56 0.48 10.57 6.32
CA TRP A 56 1.30 9.68 7.12
C TRP A 56 0.47 8.49 7.54
N ILE A 57 1.14 7.44 7.94
CA ILE A 57 0.47 6.26 8.47
C ILE A 57 1.02 6.01 9.86
N LYS A 58 0.13 6.05 10.86
CA LYS A 58 0.53 5.89 12.25
C LYS A 58 0.25 4.46 12.67
N VAL A 59 1.24 3.62 12.47
CA VAL A 59 1.11 2.20 12.75
C VAL A 59 2.42 1.73 13.37
N ASP A 60 2.34 0.75 14.25
CA ASP A 60 3.53 0.15 14.83
C ASP A 60 4.37 -0.50 13.73
N ASN A 61 5.70 -0.28 13.79
CA ASN A 61 6.59 -0.81 12.76
C ASN A 61 6.52 -2.33 12.67
N GLN A 62 6.40 -3.00 13.81
CA GLN A 62 6.32 -4.45 13.81
C GLN A 62 5.02 -4.92 13.16
N GLU A 63 3.92 -4.23 13.42
CA GLU A 63 2.64 -4.57 12.81
C GLU A 63 2.70 -4.39 11.30
N LEU A 64 3.29 -3.29 10.84
CA LEU A 64 3.43 -3.06 9.41
C LEU A 64 4.33 -4.09 8.78
N TYR A 65 5.42 -4.45 9.45
CA TYR A 65 6.34 -5.47 8.94
C TYR A 65 5.63 -6.82 8.82
N ASN A 66 4.86 -7.19 9.84
CA ASN A 66 4.10 -8.43 9.80
C ASN A 66 3.10 -8.45 8.67
N PHE A 67 2.46 -7.30 8.42
CA PHE A 67 1.52 -7.19 7.32
C PHE A 67 2.25 -7.32 5.98
N ALA A 68 3.42 -6.70 5.85
CA ALA A 68 4.23 -6.83 4.64
C ALA A 68 4.63 -8.28 4.41
N LYS A 69 4.96 -9.00 5.47
CA LYS A 69 5.29 -10.42 5.37
C LYS A 69 4.09 -11.21 4.86
N TRP A 70 2.90 -10.88 5.37
CA TRP A 70 1.68 -11.53 4.90
C TRP A 70 1.48 -11.30 3.40
N ILE A 71 1.72 -10.07 2.94
CA ILE A 71 1.61 -9.75 1.51
C ILE A 71 2.61 -10.58 0.71
N ALA A 72 3.86 -10.66 1.21
CA ALA A 72 4.90 -11.39 0.50
C ALA A 72 4.55 -12.85 0.31
N GLU A 73 3.83 -13.42 1.27
CA GLU A 73 3.46 -14.82 1.25
C GLU A 73 2.11 -15.07 0.56
N SER A 74 1.44 -14.01 0.15
CA SER A 74 0.12 -14.15 -0.47
C SER A 74 0.22 -14.79 -1.86
N ASN A 75 -0.86 -15.47 -2.25
CA ASN A 75 -0.95 -16.07 -3.56
C ASN A 75 -1.14 -14.99 -4.61
N PRO A 76 -0.28 -14.93 -5.65
CA PRO A 76 -0.45 -13.91 -6.70
C PRO A 76 -1.81 -13.96 -7.39
N LYS A 77 -2.47 -15.10 -7.39
CA LYS A 77 -3.81 -15.22 -7.97
C LYS A 77 -4.84 -14.45 -7.18
N LEU A 78 -4.53 -14.08 -5.94
CA LEU A 78 -5.41 -13.31 -5.08
C LEU A 78 -4.97 -11.85 -4.99
N LYS A 79 -4.38 -11.33 -6.07
CA LYS A 79 -3.84 -9.98 -6.06
C LYS A 79 -4.89 -8.94 -5.69
N GLU A 80 -6.08 -9.04 -6.28
CA GLU A 80 -7.10 -8.03 -6.03
C GLU A 80 -7.55 -8.03 -4.59
N GLU A 81 -7.73 -9.21 -4.02
CA GLU A 81 -8.11 -9.33 -2.61
C GLU A 81 -7.01 -8.83 -1.70
N THR A 82 -5.75 -9.11 -2.06
CA THR A 82 -4.62 -8.66 -1.27
C THR A 82 -4.51 -7.14 -1.31
N VAL A 83 -4.64 -6.54 -2.50
CA VAL A 83 -4.60 -5.09 -2.61
C VAL A 83 -5.76 -4.44 -1.85
N ALA A 84 -6.94 -5.05 -1.90
CA ALA A 84 -8.07 -4.54 -1.12
C ALA A 84 -7.78 -4.56 0.37
N ALA A 85 -7.12 -5.60 0.85
CA ALA A 85 -6.71 -5.66 2.25
C ALA A 85 -5.70 -4.57 2.59
N ILE A 86 -4.79 -4.27 1.67
CA ILE A 86 -3.83 -3.19 1.87
C ILE A 86 -4.55 -1.85 1.95
N GLU A 87 -5.52 -1.63 1.08
CA GLU A 87 -6.31 -0.39 1.12
C GLU A 87 -6.99 -0.22 2.47
N THR A 88 -7.60 -1.29 2.96
CA THR A 88 -8.26 -1.24 4.26
C THR A 88 -7.26 -0.95 5.37
N PHE A 89 -6.11 -1.58 5.31
CA PHE A 89 -5.06 -1.36 6.31
C PHE A 89 -4.62 0.10 6.31
N ILE A 90 -4.35 0.65 5.12
CA ILE A 90 -3.90 2.04 5.03
C ILE A 90 -4.99 2.98 5.53
N LYS A 91 -6.24 2.74 5.14
CA LYS A 91 -7.35 3.58 5.58
C LYS A 91 -7.47 3.60 7.10
N SER A 92 -7.15 2.49 7.74
CA SER A 92 -7.27 2.38 9.20
C SER A 92 -6.26 3.24 9.94
N TYR A 93 -5.13 3.52 9.32
CA TYR A 93 -4.02 4.19 10.02
C TYR A 93 -3.60 5.51 9.41
N ILE A 94 -4.15 5.88 8.25
CA ILE A 94 -3.70 7.09 7.54
C ILE A 94 -4.18 8.33 8.28
N LEU A 95 -3.33 9.36 8.26
CA LEU A 95 -3.68 10.66 8.81
C LEU A 95 -3.03 11.75 7.97
N ASP A 96 -3.54 12.96 8.13
CA ASP A 96 -2.97 14.13 7.45
C ASP A 96 -1.79 14.66 8.21
N LEU A 97 -0.81 15.12 7.46
CA LEU A 97 0.30 15.85 8.05
C LEU A 97 -0.03 17.32 8.24
#